data_7ffb20e43150c4b14a2e6312586f05c8
#
_entry.id   7ffb20e43150c4b14a2e6312586f05c8
#
_cell.length_a   1.000
_cell.length_b   1.000
_cell.length_c   1.000
_cell.angle_alpha   90.00
_cell.angle_beta   90.00
_cell.angle_gamma   90.00
#
_symmetry.space_group_name_H-M   'P 1'
#
loop_
_entity.id
_entity.type
_entity.pdbx_description
1 polymer ?
#
loop_
_entity_poly.entity_id
_entity_poly.type
_entity_poly.pdbx_seq_one_letter_code
_entity_poly.pdbx_strand_id
1 'polypeptide(L)'
;MKKAVERTKKATQGDGKIGVFWHTQGSGKSLSMVFYAHLLQDELSQPTIVVITDRNDLDDQLYTQFSKCQQFLRQIPIQAKSREDLKSLLAGREANGIIFTTMQKFEESDEPLSLRRNIVVMTDEAHRGQYGFEEKVNEETGKISIGTARIIHNSPNSIIIRGR
;
A
#
# COMPACT_ATOMS: atom_id res chain seq x y z
N MET A 1 15.94 7.92 2.75
CA MET A 1 14.61 8.56 2.88
C MET A 1 14.43 9.77 1.97
N LYS A 2 15.26 10.82 2.00
CA LYS A 2 15.10 12.02 1.14
C LYS A 2 14.86 11.69 -0.35
N LYS A 3 15.69 10.84 -0.97
CA LYS A 3 15.51 10.42 -2.37
C LYS A 3 14.16 9.74 -2.63
N ALA A 4 13.63 8.98 -1.67
CA ALA A 4 12.33 8.33 -1.81
C ALA A 4 11.19 9.36 -1.82
N VAL A 5 11.23 10.33 -0.92
CA VAL A 5 10.24 11.42 -0.85
C VAL A 5 10.27 12.27 -2.13
N GLU A 6 11.46 12.65 -2.60
CA GLU A 6 11.62 13.39 -3.87
C GLU A 6 11.07 12.60 -5.07
N ARG A 7 11.32 11.28 -5.10
CA ARG A 7 10.78 10.41 -6.14
C ARG A 7 9.26 10.37 -6.09
N THR A 8 8.69 10.31 -4.88
CA THR A 8 7.25 10.35 -4.68
C THR A 8 6.64 11.65 -5.18
N LYS A 9 7.23 12.79 -4.80
CA LYS A 9 6.78 14.11 -5.30
C LYS A 9 6.77 14.16 -6.83
N LYS A 10 7.80 13.63 -7.48
CA LYS A 10 7.85 13.55 -8.95
C LYS A 10 6.78 12.62 -9.50
N ALA A 11 6.56 11.46 -8.88
CA ALA A 11 5.58 10.50 -9.33
C ALA A 11 4.14 11.01 -9.22
N THR A 12 3.82 11.81 -8.20
CA THR A 12 2.49 12.43 -8.07
C THR A 12 2.14 13.39 -9.19
N GLN A 13 3.15 13.94 -9.86
CA GLN A 13 3.00 14.82 -11.02
C GLN A 13 3.06 14.05 -12.36
N GLY A 14 3.36 12.76 -12.32
CA GLY A 14 3.56 11.90 -13.48
C GLY A 14 2.61 10.69 -13.49
N ASP A 15 3.20 9.51 -13.68
CA ASP A 15 2.47 8.24 -13.82
C ASP A 15 2.07 7.58 -12.49
N GLY A 16 2.38 8.19 -11.36
CA GLY A 16 2.09 7.69 -10.04
C GLY A 16 3.00 6.55 -9.55
N LYS A 17 3.96 6.10 -10.37
CA LYS A 17 4.84 4.98 -10.03
C LYS A 17 6.08 5.47 -9.29
N ILE A 18 6.09 5.26 -7.99
CA ILE A 18 7.13 5.79 -7.12
C ILE A 18 8.39 4.92 -7.18
N GLY A 19 8.26 3.60 -7.12
CA GLY A 19 9.37 2.67 -7.24
C GLY A 19 9.41 1.61 -6.15
N VAL A 20 10.55 0.93 -6.04
CA VAL A 20 10.80 -0.16 -5.11
C VAL A 20 11.88 0.26 -4.12
N PHE A 21 11.60 0.06 -2.85
CA PHE A 21 12.55 0.22 -1.76
C PHE A 21 13.09 -1.15 -1.35
N TRP A 22 14.38 -1.32 -1.46
CA TRP A 22 15.02 -2.59 -1.16
C TRP A 22 15.61 -2.57 0.23
N HIS A 23 15.19 -3.52 1.04
CA HIS A 23 15.71 -3.74 2.39
C HIS A 23 16.18 -5.18 2.57
N THR A 24 17.33 -5.37 3.21
CA THR A 24 17.74 -6.69 3.70
C THR A 24 16.90 -7.07 4.91
N GLN A 25 16.68 -8.36 5.11
CA GLN A 25 15.97 -8.87 6.28
C GLN A 25 16.66 -8.39 7.57
N GLY A 26 15.89 -7.94 8.55
CA GLY A 26 16.43 -7.43 9.82
C GLY A 26 17.00 -6.00 9.77
N SER A 27 17.00 -5.32 8.62
CA SER A 27 17.58 -3.97 8.47
C SER A 27 16.69 -2.80 8.91
N GLY A 28 15.61 -3.08 9.65
CA GLY A 28 14.69 -2.05 10.14
C GLY A 28 13.67 -1.56 9.10
N LYS A 29 13.24 -2.42 8.18
CA LYS A 29 12.24 -2.11 7.14
C LYS A 29 10.99 -1.45 7.73
N SER A 30 10.41 -2.02 8.77
CA SER A 30 9.18 -1.50 9.40
C SER A 30 9.35 -0.08 9.93
N LEU A 31 10.47 0.22 10.60
CA LEU A 31 10.78 1.58 11.04
C LEU A 31 11.00 2.53 9.86
N SER A 32 11.65 2.07 8.81
CA SER A 32 11.82 2.85 7.59
C SER A 32 10.48 3.20 6.95
N MET A 33 9.51 2.29 6.96
CA MET A 33 8.15 2.54 6.49
C MET A 33 7.43 3.58 7.36
N VAL A 34 7.55 3.50 8.68
CA VAL A 34 7.00 4.51 9.61
C VAL A 34 7.59 5.90 9.35
N PHE A 35 8.92 6.01 9.27
CA PHE A 35 9.59 7.28 8.95
C PHE A 35 9.17 7.83 7.59
N TYR A 36 9.04 6.96 6.62
CA TYR A 36 8.62 7.35 5.29
C TYR A 36 7.17 7.86 5.28
N ALA A 37 6.27 7.16 5.96
CA ALA A 37 4.88 7.58 6.11
C ALA A 37 4.79 8.99 6.75
N HIS A 38 5.57 9.24 7.81
CA HIS A 38 5.62 10.55 8.45
C HIS A 38 6.10 11.65 7.50
N LEU A 39 7.20 11.41 6.78
CA LEU A 39 7.73 12.37 5.82
C LEU A 39 6.74 12.66 4.67
N LEU A 40 6.00 11.67 4.21
CA LEU A 40 4.98 11.86 3.17
C LEU A 40 3.83 12.75 3.65
N GLN A 41 3.43 12.62 4.90
CA GLN A 41 2.38 13.46 5.47
C GLN A 41 2.77 14.94 5.53
N ASP A 42 4.03 15.22 5.88
CA ASP A 42 4.54 16.59 5.93
C ASP A 42 4.77 17.18 4.52
N GLU A 43 5.20 16.35 3.56
CA GLU A 43 5.69 16.80 2.26
C GLU A 43 4.64 16.75 1.12
N LEU A 44 3.54 16.01 1.28
CA LEU A 44 2.51 15.78 0.26
C LEU A 44 1.11 16.23 0.69
N SER A 45 0.99 17.26 1.51
CA SER A 45 -0.33 17.78 1.94
C SER A 45 -1.22 16.69 2.53
N GLN A 46 -0.66 15.89 3.44
CA GLN A 46 -1.37 14.86 4.20
C GLN A 46 -2.11 13.81 3.33
N PRO A 47 -1.40 13.02 2.52
CA PRO A 47 -2.04 11.97 1.73
C PRO A 47 -2.63 10.89 2.64
N THR A 48 -3.62 10.17 2.14
CA THR A 48 -4.02 8.91 2.75
C THR A 48 -3.01 7.83 2.39
N ILE A 49 -2.45 7.14 3.39
CA ILE A 49 -1.48 6.08 3.19
C ILE A 49 -2.18 4.73 3.37
N VAL A 50 -2.15 3.89 2.35
CA VAL A 50 -2.66 2.51 2.40
C VAL A 50 -1.47 1.58 2.47
N VAL A 51 -1.36 0.82 3.56
CA VAL A 51 -0.31 -0.17 3.75
C VAL A 51 -0.87 -1.55 3.46
N ILE A 52 -0.33 -2.21 2.45
CA ILE A 52 -0.74 -3.54 2.03
C ILE A 52 0.29 -4.56 2.51
N THR A 53 -0.18 -5.57 3.22
CA THR A 53 0.62 -6.72 3.69
C THR A 53 0.14 -8.02 3.02
N ASP A 54 1.00 -9.05 3.02
CA ASP A 54 0.70 -10.32 2.35
C ASP A 54 -0.23 -11.20 3.17
N ARG A 55 -0.02 -11.29 4.49
CA ARG A 55 -0.75 -12.20 5.38
C ARG A 55 -1.14 -11.53 6.70
N ASN A 56 -2.22 -12.04 7.29
CA ASN A 56 -2.76 -11.55 8.55
C ASN A 56 -1.75 -11.59 9.71
N ASP A 57 -0.89 -12.64 9.80
CA ASP A 57 0.07 -12.81 10.92
C ASP A 57 1.24 -11.83 10.88
N LEU A 58 1.68 -11.41 9.68
CA LEU A 58 2.72 -10.38 9.50
C LEU A 58 2.14 -8.97 9.56
N ASP A 59 0.86 -8.83 9.25
CA ASP A 59 0.07 -7.62 9.36
C ASP A 59 0.12 -7.09 10.81
N ASP A 60 -0.03 -7.98 11.79
CA ASP A 60 -0.02 -7.62 13.19
C ASP A 60 1.32 -7.02 13.66
N GLN A 61 2.46 -7.51 13.17
CA GLN A 61 3.77 -6.97 13.54
C GLN A 61 4.00 -5.57 12.98
N LEU A 62 3.71 -5.37 11.68
CA LEU A 62 3.89 -4.07 11.04
C LEU A 62 2.88 -3.06 11.58
N TYR A 63 1.62 -3.47 11.72
CA TYR A 63 0.56 -2.67 12.33
C TYR A 63 0.92 -2.26 13.77
N THR A 64 1.39 -3.22 14.58
CA THR A 64 1.85 -2.96 15.95
C THR A 64 3.00 -1.95 15.98
N GLN A 65 3.94 -2.04 15.04
CA GLN A 65 5.03 -1.08 14.93
C GLN A 65 4.52 0.34 14.60
N PHE A 66 3.59 0.47 13.66
CA PHE A 66 2.96 1.74 13.35
C PHE A 66 2.15 2.29 14.53
N SER A 67 1.41 1.42 15.22
CA SER A 67 0.61 1.78 16.40
C SER A 67 1.48 2.27 17.56
N LYS A 68 2.65 1.67 17.79
CA LYS A 68 3.62 2.17 18.78
C LYS A 68 4.16 3.56 18.43
N CYS A 69 4.20 3.89 17.16
CA CYS A 69 4.69 5.18 16.65
C CYS A 69 3.56 6.20 16.38
N GLN A 70 2.34 5.98 16.89
CA GLN A 70 1.17 6.83 16.62
C GLN A 70 1.39 8.30 17.00
N GLN A 71 2.12 8.57 18.08
CA GLN A 71 2.44 9.95 18.49
C GLN A 71 3.36 10.63 17.46
N PHE A 72 4.36 9.91 16.96
CA PHE A 72 5.26 10.38 15.91
C PHE A 72 4.51 10.60 14.59
N LEU A 73 3.64 9.67 14.23
CA LEU A 73 2.79 9.75 13.03
C LEU A 73 1.65 10.78 13.18
N ARG A 74 1.35 11.24 14.40
CA ARG A 74 0.22 12.13 14.70
C ARG A 74 -1.13 11.58 14.25
N GLN A 75 -1.24 10.26 14.16
CA GLN A 75 -2.45 9.54 13.71
C GLN A 75 -2.46 8.13 14.28
N ILE A 76 -3.67 7.60 14.39
CA ILE A 76 -3.92 6.21 14.78
C ILE A 76 -4.09 5.40 13.49
N PRO A 77 -3.23 4.41 13.22
CA PRO A 77 -3.43 3.49 12.12
C PRO A 77 -4.73 2.69 12.29
N ILE A 78 -5.41 2.39 11.20
CA ILE A 78 -6.67 1.64 11.19
C ILE A 78 -6.49 0.41 10.29
N GLN A 79 -6.98 -0.74 10.74
CA GLN A 79 -7.02 -1.96 9.91
C GLN A 79 -8.40 -2.07 9.24
N ALA A 80 -8.39 -2.20 7.91
CA ALA A 80 -9.62 -2.50 7.16
C ALA A 80 -10.00 -3.97 7.36
N LYS A 81 -11.24 -4.22 7.77
CA LYS A 81 -11.76 -5.56 8.05
C LYS A 81 -12.13 -6.33 6.79
N SER A 82 -12.62 -5.62 5.78
CA SER A 82 -13.02 -6.16 4.48
C SER A 82 -12.71 -5.17 3.36
N ARG A 83 -12.98 -5.56 2.12
CA ARG A 83 -12.88 -4.68 0.94
C ARG A 83 -13.87 -3.51 1.04
N GLU A 84 -15.10 -3.79 1.45
CA GLU A 84 -16.17 -2.80 1.62
C GLU A 84 -15.79 -1.79 2.70
N ASP A 85 -15.20 -2.28 3.80
CA ASP A 85 -14.70 -1.43 4.87
C ASP A 85 -13.55 -0.54 4.38
N LEU A 86 -12.62 -1.07 3.59
CA LEU A 86 -11.55 -0.29 2.95
C LEU A 86 -12.13 0.80 2.03
N LYS A 87 -13.12 0.45 1.19
CA LYS A 87 -13.81 1.41 0.30
C LYS A 87 -14.49 2.51 1.12
N SER A 88 -15.16 2.14 2.21
CA SER A 88 -15.82 3.07 3.13
C SER A 88 -14.81 3.99 3.85
N LEU A 89 -13.71 3.43 4.35
CA LEU A 89 -12.62 4.19 5.00
C LEU A 89 -11.96 5.19 4.04
N LEU A 90 -11.83 4.83 2.77
CA LEU A 90 -11.29 5.73 1.74
C LEU A 90 -12.31 6.80 1.34
N ALA A 91 -13.59 6.47 1.22
CA ALA A 91 -14.66 7.41 0.87
C ALA A 91 -14.97 8.39 2.01
N GLY A 92 -14.87 7.94 3.27
CA GLY A 92 -15.18 8.72 4.46
C GLY A 92 -14.14 9.77 4.82
N ARG A 93 -13.07 9.94 4.02
CA ARG A 93 -12.02 10.97 4.28
C ARG A 93 -11.57 11.64 2.99
N GLU A 94 -11.33 12.92 3.10
CA GLU A 94 -10.80 13.72 1.99
C GLU A 94 -9.27 13.72 1.94
N ALA A 95 -8.61 13.60 3.09
CA ALA A 95 -7.17 13.61 3.25
C ALA A 95 -6.75 12.83 4.50
N ASN A 96 -5.43 12.63 4.66
CA ASN A 96 -4.81 12.02 5.83
C ASN A 96 -5.25 10.55 6.07
N GLY A 97 -4.69 9.93 7.09
CA GLY A 97 -5.00 8.56 7.52
C GLY A 97 -3.99 7.53 7.07
N ILE A 98 -3.80 6.53 7.93
CA ILE A 98 -3.00 5.34 7.63
C ILE A 98 -3.92 4.14 7.77
N ILE A 99 -4.14 3.44 6.66
CA ILE A 99 -5.06 2.30 6.58
C ILE A 99 -4.26 1.06 6.22
N PHE A 100 -4.36 0.04 7.04
CA PHE A 100 -3.79 -1.28 6.81
C PHE A 100 -4.80 -2.20 6.14
N THR A 101 -4.34 -2.97 5.18
CA THR A 101 -5.14 -3.99 4.50
C THR A 101 -4.26 -5.12 3.99
N THR A 102 -4.84 -6.26 3.65
CA THR A 102 -4.13 -7.39 3.08
C THR A 102 -4.36 -7.48 1.58
N MET A 103 -3.43 -8.14 0.86
CA MET A 103 -3.56 -8.42 -0.57
C MET A 103 -4.89 -9.06 -0.95
N GLN A 104 -5.37 -9.98 -0.11
CA GLN A 104 -6.62 -10.73 -0.34
C GLN A 104 -7.87 -9.84 -0.34
N LYS A 105 -7.83 -8.71 0.37
CA LYS A 105 -8.93 -7.73 0.39
C LYS A 105 -8.92 -6.81 -0.83
N PHE A 106 -7.86 -6.88 -1.64
CA PHE A 106 -7.70 -6.22 -2.93
C PHE A 106 -8.13 -7.14 -4.08
N GLU A 107 -9.28 -7.78 -3.99
CA GLU A 107 -9.80 -8.61 -5.07
C GLU A 107 -10.09 -7.80 -6.34
N GLU A 108 -9.96 -8.44 -7.49
CA GLU A 108 -10.29 -7.82 -8.77
C GLU A 108 -11.77 -7.41 -8.79
N SER A 109 -11.99 -6.15 -9.07
CA SER A 109 -13.31 -5.59 -9.32
C SER A 109 -13.16 -4.58 -10.44
N ASP A 110 -14.12 -4.53 -11.32
CA ASP A 110 -14.16 -3.55 -12.41
C ASP A 110 -14.28 -2.11 -11.89
N GLU A 111 -14.67 -1.95 -10.62
CA GLU A 111 -14.79 -0.66 -9.97
C GLU A 111 -13.53 -0.30 -9.18
N PRO A 112 -12.96 0.90 -9.36
CA PRO A 112 -11.85 1.39 -8.55
C PRO A 112 -12.30 1.58 -7.09
N LEU A 113 -11.42 1.26 -6.13
CA LEU A 113 -11.68 1.49 -4.71
C LEU A 113 -11.84 2.97 -4.37
N SER A 114 -11.18 3.84 -5.10
CA SER A 114 -11.27 5.30 -4.94
C SER A 114 -10.80 6.00 -6.21
N LEU A 115 -11.42 7.12 -6.55
CA LEU A 115 -11.00 8.02 -7.64
C LEU A 115 -10.05 9.12 -7.15
N ARG A 116 -9.72 9.13 -5.86
CA ARG A 116 -8.83 10.14 -5.27
C ARG A 116 -7.39 9.95 -5.74
N ARG A 117 -6.69 11.07 -5.94
CA ARG A 117 -5.28 11.10 -6.35
C ARG A 117 -4.29 11.30 -5.21
N ASN A 118 -4.77 11.67 -4.02
CA ASN A 118 -3.96 11.88 -2.82
C ASN A 118 -3.86 10.61 -1.94
N ILE A 119 -3.79 9.44 -2.57
CA ILE A 119 -3.59 8.15 -1.90
C ILE A 119 -2.21 7.63 -2.28
N VAL A 120 -1.42 7.25 -1.28
CA VAL A 120 -0.14 6.57 -1.44
C VAL A 120 -0.27 5.14 -0.96
N VAL A 121 0.04 4.18 -1.83
CA VAL A 121 0.01 2.75 -1.51
C VAL A 121 1.43 2.28 -1.23
N MET A 122 1.64 1.69 -0.05
CA MET A 122 2.87 1.02 0.35
C MET A 122 2.60 -0.48 0.44
N THR A 123 3.34 -1.29 -0.28
CA THR A 123 3.19 -2.76 -0.22
C THR A 123 4.41 -3.38 0.43
N ASP A 124 4.19 -4.11 1.52
CA ASP A 124 5.21 -4.94 2.14
C ASP A 124 5.27 -6.31 1.44
N GLU A 125 6.47 -6.93 1.40
CA GLU A 125 6.71 -8.24 0.78
C GLU A 125 6.15 -8.37 -0.66
N ALA A 126 6.21 -7.30 -1.44
CA ALA A 126 5.62 -7.22 -2.78
C ALA A 126 6.12 -8.30 -3.78
N HIS A 127 7.26 -8.96 -3.47
CA HIS A 127 7.74 -10.08 -4.27
C HIS A 127 6.80 -11.30 -4.23
N ARG A 128 6.04 -11.48 -3.15
CA ARG A 128 5.07 -12.58 -3.03
C ARG A 128 3.85 -12.38 -3.94
N GLY A 129 3.48 -11.14 -4.23
CA GLY A 129 2.43 -10.81 -5.20
C GLY A 129 2.88 -10.93 -6.66
N GLN A 130 4.18 -11.13 -6.92
CA GLN A 130 4.71 -11.26 -8.29
C GLN A 130 4.61 -12.68 -8.87
N TYR A 131 4.30 -13.68 -8.06
CA TYR A 131 4.08 -15.05 -8.55
C TYR A 131 2.79 -15.23 -9.35
N GLY A 132 2.04 -14.17 -9.61
CA GLY A 132 0.81 -14.17 -10.38
C GLY A 132 0.93 -13.47 -11.74
N PHE A 133 2.11 -13.41 -12.37
CA PHE A 133 2.25 -12.93 -13.74
C PHE A 133 1.70 -13.91 -14.79
N GLU A 134 1.46 -15.17 -14.41
CA GLU A 134 0.80 -16.13 -15.27
C GLU A 134 -0.71 -15.86 -15.22
N GLU A 135 -1.28 -15.59 -16.37
CA GLU A 135 -2.72 -15.60 -16.57
C GLU A 135 -3.23 -17.00 -16.22
N LYS A 136 -3.84 -17.16 -15.06
CA LYS A 136 -4.53 -18.40 -14.73
C LYS A 136 -5.90 -18.35 -15.40
N VAL A 137 -6.02 -19.04 -16.52
CA VAL A 137 -7.32 -19.31 -17.12
C VAL A 137 -8.00 -20.37 -16.24
N ASN A 138 -9.11 -20.02 -15.63
CA ASN A 138 -9.95 -21.01 -14.98
C ASN A 138 -10.64 -21.82 -16.09
N GLU A 139 -10.23 -23.08 -16.27
CA GLU A 139 -10.71 -23.96 -17.33
C GLU A 139 -12.22 -24.23 -17.29
N GLU A 140 -12.85 -24.09 -16.10
CA GLU A 140 -14.29 -24.29 -15.96
C GLU A 140 -15.14 -23.04 -16.27
N THR A 141 -14.61 -21.85 -16.08
CA THR A 141 -15.39 -20.61 -16.21
C THR A 141 -14.90 -19.71 -17.34
N GLY A 142 -13.74 -19.99 -17.94
CA GLY A 142 -13.12 -19.16 -18.97
C GLY A 142 -12.65 -17.78 -18.48
N LYS A 143 -12.71 -17.52 -17.18
CA LYS A 143 -12.27 -16.25 -16.61
C LYS A 143 -10.74 -16.23 -16.47
N ILE A 144 -10.15 -15.17 -16.97
CA ILE A 144 -8.72 -14.88 -16.82
C ILE A 144 -8.54 -14.15 -15.49
N SER A 145 -7.88 -14.79 -14.51
CA SER A 145 -7.44 -14.10 -13.30
C SER A 145 -6.04 -13.51 -13.49
N ILE A 146 -5.94 -12.22 -13.27
CA ILE A 146 -4.68 -11.47 -13.39
C ILE A 146 -4.09 -11.31 -12.00
N GLY A 147 -2.80 -11.64 -11.86
CA GLY A 147 -2.14 -11.61 -10.55
C GLY A 147 -2.11 -10.24 -9.89
N THR A 148 -2.06 -10.22 -8.57
CA THR A 148 -2.11 -9.06 -7.66
C THR A 148 -1.13 -7.94 -8.03
N ALA A 149 0.01 -8.26 -8.66
CA ALA A 149 0.99 -7.29 -9.12
C ALA A 149 0.42 -6.28 -10.13
N ARG A 150 -0.53 -6.69 -10.96
CA ARG A 150 -1.17 -5.82 -11.95
C ARG A 150 -2.15 -4.83 -11.31
N ILE A 151 -2.82 -5.25 -10.24
CA ILE A 151 -3.74 -4.39 -9.48
C ILE A 151 -2.96 -3.24 -8.83
N ILE A 152 -1.80 -3.53 -8.22
CA ILE A 152 -0.93 -2.52 -7.62
C ILE A 152 -0.31 -1.61 -8.68
N HIS A 153 0.08 -2.19 -9.83
CA HIS A 153 0.65 -1.43 -10.95
C HIS A 153 -0.33 -0.42 -11.58
N ASN A 154 -1.61 -0.74 -11.55
CA ASN A 154 -2.67 0.11 -12.10
C ASN A 154 -3.23 1.10 -11.08
N SER A 155 -2.85 0.98 -9.79
CA SER A 155 -3.24 1.96 -8.77
C SER A 155 -2.44 3.24 -8.94
N PRO A 156 -3.08 4.42 -9.00
CA PRO A 156 -2.36 5.68 -9.01
C PRO A 156 -1.57 5.84 -7.71
N ASN A 157 -0.33 6.31 -7.81
CA ASN A 157 0.57 6.61 -6.70
C ASN A 157 0.97 5.40 -5.83
N SER A 158 1.37 4.29 -6.44
CA SER A 158 1.80 3.10 -5.71
C SER A 158 3.30 3.06 -5.44
N ILE A 159 3.66 2.76 -4.19
CA ILE A 159 5.02 2.41 -3.76
C ILE A 159 5.06 0.92 -3.45
N ILE A 160 6.03 0.24 -4.00
CA ILE A 160 6.29 -1.16 -3.71
C ILE A 160 7.53 -1.26 -2.84
N ILE A 161 7.39 -1.74 -1.60
CA ILE A 161 8.50 -2.00 -0.71
C ILE A 161 8.79 -3.49 -0.71
N ARG A 162 9.98 -3.87 -1.18
CA ARG A 162 10.45 -5.26 -1.20
C ARG A 162 11.38 -5.52 -0.02
N GLY A 163 11.19 -6.65 0.67
CA GLY A 163 12.16 -7.30 1.55
C GLY A 163 12.72 -8.57 0.90
N ARG A 164 13.88 -8.98 1.30
CA ARG A 164 14.46 -10.29 0.98
C ARG A 164 14.20 -11.22 2.12
#